data_b45eb62ab581381e04fc663ee935f7ca
#
_entry.id   b45eb62ab581381e04fc663ee935f7ca
#
_cell.length_a   1.000
_cell.length_b   1.000
_cell.length_c   1.000
_cell.angle_alpha   90.00
_cell.angle_beta   90.00
_cell.angle_gamma   90.00
#
_symmetry.space_group_name_H-M   'P 1'
#
loop_
_entity.id
_entity.type
_entity.pdbx_description
1 polymer ?
#
loop_
_entity_poly.entity_id
_entity_poly.type
_entity_poly.pdbx_seq_one_letter_code
_entity_poly.pdbx_strand_id
1 'polypeptide(L)'
;MIRGILFDLDGVILDSMDMWQDLGPNFIQGLGLEVEEDLGKILYAMTDQEGYRYLKKAYNLSMPLQEIQEGMEEELRHFYLEAPLLRPGVRELLQALAGEKIPCYICSQTPRNLVQGALEVLDLDPYFQKIWSTGGRAKGKEDPEIFREILKDLGLQGPDLIYLEDSLYALRAAETLGIRGIYIQNSWDPDDKREGGRPSYDLEGPEIMDLVRGTIPACQDPESLL
;
A
#
# COMPACT_ATOMS: atom_id res chain seq x y z
N MET A 1 -20.28 -10.24 11.27
CA MET A 1 -20.10 -10.84 9.92
C MET A 1 -19.36 -9.81 9.09
N ILE A 2 -18.30 -10.20 8.39
CA ILE A 2 -17.53 -9.27 7.54
C ILE A 2 -18.42 -8.78 6.40
N ARG A 3 -18.39 -7.47 6.17
CA ARG A 3 -19.24 -6.78 5.19
C ARG A 3 -18.42 -6.07 4.11
N GLY A 4 -17.08 -6.15 4.19
CA GLY A 4 -16.20 -5.63 3.17
C GLY A 4 -14.73 -5.89 3.48
N ILE A 5 -13.93 -5.85 2.44
CA ILE A 5 -12.47 -5.93 2.52
C ILE A 5 -11.88 -4.63 1.98
N LEU A 6 -11.05 -3.99 2.77
CA LEU A 6 -10.23 -2.85 2.37
C LEU A 6 -8.84 -3.36 2.03
N PHE A 7 -8.30 -2.93 0.92
CA PHE A 7 -6.96 -3.29 0.46
C PHE A 7 -6.08 -2.05 0.43
N ASP A 8 -4.83 -2.18 0.83
CA ASP A 8 -3.81 -1.31 0.29
C ASP A 8 -3.52 -1.67 -1.17
N LEU A 9 -2.83 -0.79 -1.87
CA LEU A 9 -2.41 -1.01 -3.25
C LEU A 9 -0.99 -1.55 -3.32
N ASP A 10 -0.04 -0.75 -2.85
CA ASP A 10 1.40 -0.99 -3.00
C ASP A 10 1.88 -2.04 -1.99
N GLY A 11 2.60 -3.06 -2.45
CA GLY A 11 2.99 -4.17 -1.59
C GLY A 11 1.86 -5.14 -1.22
N VAL A 12 0.59 -4.85 -1.56
CA VAL A 12 -0.58 -5.72 -1.31
C VAL A 12 -1.22 -6.18 -2.62
N ILE A 13 -1.75 -5.29 -3.43
CA ILE A 13 -2.30 -5.62 -4.76
C ILE A 13 -1.18 -5.63 -5.79
N LEU A 14 -0.32 -4.63 -5.77
CA LEU A 14 0.80 -4.48 -6.70
C LEU A 14 2.11 -4.94 -6.07
N ASP A 15 2.92 -5.63 -6.86
CA ASP A 15 4.32 -5.92 -6.56
C ASP A 15 5.17 -4.70 -6.94
N SER A 16 5.04 -3.65 -6.15
CA SER A 16 5.60 -2.32 -6.44
C SER A 16 6.80 -1.95 -5.56
N MET A 17 7.20 -2.82 -4.62
CA MET A 17 8.21 -2.45 -3.64
C MET A 17 9.60 -2.21 -4.27
N ASP A 18 9.98 -3.03 -5.26
CA ASP A 18 11.22 -2.82 -6.00
C ASP A 18 11.18 -1.49 -6.78
N MET A 19 10.03 -1.16 -7.40
CA MET A 19 9.85 0.12 -8.08
C MET A 19 10.06 1.30 -7.13
N TRP A 20 9.50 1.25 -5.91
CA TRP A 20 9.71 2.31 -4.92
C TRP A 20 11.16 2.44 -4.48
N GLN A 21 11.90 1.33 -4.37
CA GLN A 21 13.35 1.36 -4.09
C GLN A 21 14.15 1.94 -5.25
N ASP A 22 13.78 1.58 -6.46
CA ASP A 22 14.53 1.93 -7.67
C ASP A 22 14.14 3.31 -8.23
N LEU A 23 13.07 3.93 -7.73
CA LEU A 23 12.55 5.20 -8.23
C LEU A 23 13.61 6.30 -8.28
N GLY A 24 14.29 6.58 -7.17
CA GLY A 24 15.37 7.55 -7.10
C GLY A 24 16.62 7.12 -7.87
N PRO A 25 17.12 5.89 -7.69
CA PRO A 25 18.17 5.30 -8.51
C PRO A 25 17.94 5.46 -10.01
N ASN A 26 16.76 5.07 -10.52
CA ASN A 26 16.41 5.16 -11.94
C ASN A 26 16.40 6.61 -12.44
N PHE A 27 15.83 7.52 -11.67
CA PHE A 27 15.85 8.95 -12.01
C PHE A 27 17.29 9.47 -12.14
N ILE A 28 18.18 9.18 -11.20
CA ILE A 28 19.59 9.61 -11.23
C ILE A 28 20.34 8.96 -12.40
N GLN A 29 20.12 7.67 -12.63
CA GLN A 29 20.69 6.94 -13.75
C GLN A 29 20.21 7.51 -15.10
N GLY A 30 18.94 7.89 -15.19
CA GLY A 30 18.35 8.56 -16.37
C GLY A 30 19.01 9.89 -16.70
N LEU A 31 19.56 10.59 -15.69
CA LEU A 31 20.39 11.79 -15.88
C LEU A 31 21.83 11.49 -16.30
N GLY A 32 22.23 10.22 -16.44
CA GLY A 32 23.58 9.80 -16.78
C GLY A 32 24.59 9.93 -15.62
N LEU A 33 24.11 9.98 -14.39
CA LEU A 33 24.93 10.10 -13.19
C LEU A 33 25.13 8.74 -12.53
N GLU A 34 26.24 8.59 -11.80
CA GLU A 34 26.52 7.41 -11.00
C GLU A 34 25.63 7.41 -9.75
N VAL A 35 24.95 6.29 -9.48
CA VAL A 35 24.04 6.14 -8.35
C VAL A 35 24.82 5.74 -7.11
N GLU A 36 24.61 6.44 -5.99
CA GLU A 36 25.23 6.07 -4.72
C GLU A 36 24.63 4.77 -4.16
N GLU A 37 25.46 4.02 -3.43
CA GLU A 37 25.03 2.80 -2.76
C GLU A 37 23.88 3.08 -1.79
N ASP A 38 22.87 2.22 -1.78
CA ASP A 38 21.68 2.31 -0.92
C ASP A 38 20.80 3.57 -1.10
N LEU A 39 20.91 4.30 -2.22
CA LEU A 39 20.10 5.50 -2.48
C LEU A 39 18.60 5.27 -2.26
N GLY A 40 18.06 4.15 -2.73
CA GLY A 40 16.65 3.80 -2.54
C GLY A 40 16.25 3.73 -1.06
N LYS A 41 17.07 3.10 -0.23
CA LYS A 41 16.82 3.01 1.22
C LYS A 41 16.93 4.38 1.91
N ILE A 42 17.88 5.21 1.46
CA ILE A 42 18.05 6.57 1.98
C ILE A 42 16.79 7.39 1.70
N LEU A 43 16.28 7.33 0.48
CA LEU A 43 15.09 8.09 0.06
C LEU A 43 13.80 7.57 0.72
N TYR A 44 13.70 6.26 0.90
CA TYR A 44 12.53 5.64 1.54
C TYR A 44 12.26 6.14 2.97
N ALA A 45 13.32 6.53 3.69
CA ALA A 45 13.22 7.07 5.03
C ALA A 45 12.83 8.56 5.08
N MET A 46 12.60 9.18 3.91
CA MET A 46 12.32 10.61 3.75
C MET A 46 10.90 10.85 3.25
N THR A 47 10.37 12.03 3.53
CA THR A 47 9.22 12.53 2.78
C THR A 47 9.64 12.88 1.35
N ASP A 48 8.69 12.90 0.39
CA ASP A 48 8.97 13.23 -1.02
C ASP A 48 9.77 14.54 -1.13
N GLN A 49 9.36 15.58 -0.40
CA GLN A 49 10.02 16.88 -0.41
C GLN A 49 11.44 16.85 0.15
N GLU A 50 11.70 16.02 1.15
CA GLU A 50 13.05 15.81 1.68
C GLU A 50 13.89 15.03 0.68
N GLY A 51 13.34 14.00 0.05
CA GLY A 51 13.98 13.22 -0.99
C GLY A 51 14.41 14.09 -2.18
N TYR A 52 13.54 14.95 -2.70
CA TYR A 52 13.88 15.86 -3.81
C TYR A 52 15.00 16.83 -3.43
N ARG A 53 15.00 17.37 -2.19
CA ARG A 53 16.09 18.24 -1.70
C ARG A 53 17.39 17.46 -1.52
N TYR A 54 17.29 16.21 -1.04
CA TYR A 54 18.44 15.33 -0.91
C TYR A 54 19.08 15.08 -2.27
N LEU A 55 18.32 14.62 -3.26
CA LEU A 55 18.81 14.37 -4.64
C LEU A 55 19.46 15.62 -5.23
N LYS A 56 18.81 16.78 -5.11
CA LYS A 56 19.36 18.05 -5.60
C LYS A 56 20.72 18.35 -4.99
N LYS A 57 20.88 18.14 -3.71
CA LYS A 57 22.13 18.45 -2.97
C LYS A 57 23.19 17.38 -3.20
N ALA A 58 22.86 16.10 -3.07
CA ALA A 58 23.80 14.99 -3.17
C ALA A 58 24.43 14.91 -4.55
N TYR A 59 23.62 15.12 -5.59
CA TYR A 59 24.06 15.04 -6.99
C TYR A 59 24.37 16.42 -7.63
N ASN A 60 24.34 17.49 -6.85
CA ASN A 60 24.59 18.86 -7.32
C ASN A 60 23.75 19.22 -8.58
N LEU A 61 22.47 18.83 -8.59
CA LEU A 61 21.59 19.05 -9.73
C LEU A 61 21.28 20.53 -9.91
N SER A 62 21.52 21.06 -11.12
CA SER A 62 21.26 22.47 -11.46
C SER A 62 19.77 22.75 -11.64
N MET A 63 18.96 21.73 -12.00
CA MET A 63 17.52 21.85 -12.24
C MET A 63 16.76 22.26 -10.97
N PRO A 64 15.62 22.96 -11.09
CA PRO A 64 14.76 23.31 -9.96
C PRO A 64 14.13 22.05 -9.31
N LEU A 65 13.69 22.15 -8.04
CA LEU A 65 13.05 21.03 -7.34
C LEU A 65 11.79 20.51 -8.05
N GLN A 66 11.07 21.40 -8.71
CA GLN A 66 9.88 21.05 -9.49
C GLN A 66 10.22 20.09 -10.64
N GLU A 67 11.32 20.29 -11.32
CA GLU A 67 11.77 19.42 -12.42
C GLU A 67 12.23 18.05 -11.92
N ILE A 68 12.83 17.99 -10.72
CA ILE A 68 13.15 16.71 -10.05
C ILE A 68 11.84 15.97 -9.71
N GLN A 69 10.87 16.67 -9.13
CA GLN A 69 9.55 16.11 -8.82
C GLN A 69 8.86 15.58 -10.08
N GLU A 70 8.81 16.36 -11.15
CA GLU A 70 8.19 15.98 -12.42
C GLU A 70 8.85 14.73 -13.02
N GLY A 71 10.19 14.62 -12.94
CA GLY A 71 10.92 13.43 -13.39
C GLY A 71 10.61 12.18 -12.56
N MET A 72 10.54 12.32 -11.24
CA MET A 72 10.14 11.23 -10.35
C MET A 72 8.67 10.81 -10.56
N GLU A 73 7.78 11.78 -10.77
CA GLU A 73 6.37 11.50 -11.08
C GLU A 73 6.19 10.80 -12.44
N GLU A 74 7.06 11.04 -13.41
CA GLU A 74 7.02 10.36 -14.70
C GLU A 74 7.40 8.88 -14.57
N GLU A 75 8.42 8.54 -13.77
CA GLU A 75 8.78 7.16 -13.46
C GLU A 75 7.60 6.42 -12.77
N LEU A 76 6.96 7.07 -11.80
CA LEU A 76 5.76 6.53 -11.16
C LEU A 76 4.63 6.31 -12.17
N ARG A 77 4.39 7.29 -13.05
CA ARG A 77 3.37 7.21 -14.09
C ARG A 77 3.62 6.02 -15.03
N HIS A 78 4.86 5.82 -15.45
CA HIS A 78 5.24 4.71 -16.30
C HIS A 78 4.91 3.36 -15.65
N PHE A 79 5.30 3.17 -14.37
CA PHE A 79 4.98 1.94 -13.65
C PHE A 79 3.46 1.72 -13.55
N TYR A 80 2.71 2.67 -13.01
CA TYR A 80 1.28 2.46 -12.73
C TYR A 80 0.41 2.38 -13.99
N LEU A 81 0.75 3.10 -15.06
CA LEU A 81 -0.12 3.23 -16.24
C LEU A 81 0.29 2.39 -17.43
N GLU A 82 1.53 1.84 -17.44
CA GLU A 82 2.02 1.06 -18.58
C GLU A 82 2.43 -0.36 -18.20
N ALA A 83 3.04 -0.55 -17.02
CA ALA A 83 3.59 -1.84 -16.62
C ALA A 83 3.39 -2.18 -15.12
N PRO A 84 2.18 -2.03 -14.55
CA PRO A 84 1.96 -2.41 -13.16
C PRO A 84 2.10 -3.92 -12.99
N LEU A 85 2.81 -4.33 -11.94
CA LEU A 85 3.00 -5.75 -11.63
C LEU A 85 1.99 -6.19 -10.57
N LEU A 86 1.18 -7.18 -10.91
CA LEU A 86 0.20 -7.76 -10.00
C LEU A 86 0.90 -8.76 -9.06
N ARG A 87 0.63 -8.67 -7.77
CA ARG A 87 1.11 -9.70 -6.84
C ARG A 87 0.42 -11.04 -7.08
N PRO A 88 1.16 -12.15 -6.93
CA PRO A 88 0.58 -13.50 -6.99
C PRO A 88 -0.59 -13.65 -6.01
N GLY A 89 -1.62 -14.43 -6.38
CA GLY A 89 -2.79 -14.72 -5.56
C GLY A 89 -3.87 -13.63 -5.50
N VAL A 90 -3.56 -12.38 -5.88
CA VAL A 90 -4.52 -11.26 -5.81
C VAL A 90 -5.75 -11.52 -6.67
N ARG A 91 -5.57 -11.94 -7.92
CA ARG A 91 -6.69 -12.17 -8.84
C ARG A 91 -7.61 -13.28 -8.36
N GLU A 92 -7.04 -14.35 -7.87
CA GLU A 92 -7.74 -15.50 -7.30
C GLU A 92 -8.54 -15.11 -6.06
N LEU A 93 -7.94 -14.31 -5.17
CA LEU A 93 -8.60 -13.78 -3.99
C LEU A 93 -9.77 -12.88 -4.36
N LEU A 94 -9.59 -11.95 -5.29
CA LEU A 94 -10.66 -11.05 -5.75
C LEU A 94 -11.82 -11.82 -6.39
N GLN A 95 -11.53 -12.86 -7.19
CA GLN A 95 -12.55 -13.75 -7.77
C GLN A 95 -13.31 -14.52 -6.69
N ALA A 96 -12.63 -15.02 -5.66
CA ALA A 96 -13.25 -15.72 -4.54
C ALA A 96 -14.18 -14.78 -3.74
N LEU A 97 -13.72 -13.56 -3.45
CA LEU A 97 -14.51 -12.54 -2.74
C LEU A 97 -15.76 -12.14 -3.57
N ALA A 98 -15.59 -11.95 -4.87
CA ALA A 98 -16.69 -11.65 -5.78
C ALA A 98 -17.72 -12.79 -5.81
N GLY A 99 -17.27 -14.06 -5.83
CA GLY A 99 -18.13 -15.24 -5.76
C GLY A 99 -18.97 -15.28 -4.46
N GLU A 100 -18.44 -14.81 -3.37
CA GLU A 100 -19.14 -14.69 -2.07
C GLU A 100 -19.88 -13.34 -1.90
N LYS A 101 -19.85 -12.49 -2.93
CA LYS A 101 -20.47 -11.15 -2.94
C LYS A 101 -19.97 -10.24 -1.83
N ILE A 102 -18.71 -10.37 -1.46
CA ILE A 102 -18.03 -9.51 -0.47
C ILE A 102 -17.47 -8.31 -1.22
N PRO A 103 -17.90 -7.08 -0.90
CA PRO A 103 -17.40 -5.88 -1.57
C PRO A 103 -15.94 -5.60 -1.19
N CYS A 104 -15.17 -5.19 -2.21
CA CYS A 104 -13.77 -4.80 -2.05
C CYS A 104 -13.60 -3.30 -2.27
N TYR A 105 -12.67 -2.72 -1.53
CA TYR A 105 -12.36 -1.30 -1.52
C TYR A 105 -10.85 -1.10 -1.48
N ILE A 106 -10.37 0.10 -1.84
CA ILE A 106 -8.95 0.46 -1.76
C ILE A 106 -8.76 1.69 -0.88
N CYS A 107 -7.71 1.65 -0.04
CA CYS A 107 -7.16 2.81 0.67
C CYS A 107 -5.65 2.85 0.47
N SER A 108 -5.14 3.80 -0.33
CA SER A 108 -3.73 3.91 -0.70
C SER A 108 -3.18 5.32 -0.47
N GLN A 109 -1.87 5.45 -0.30
CA GLN A 109 -1.16 6.73 -0.34
C GLN A 109 -0.86 7.19 -1.77
N THR A 110 -0.92 6.29 -2.72
CA THR A 110 -0.75 6.60 -4.15
C THR A 110 -1.85 7.53 -4.66
N PRO A 111 -1.55 8.52 -5.50
CA PRO A 111 -2.53 9.40 -6.11
C PRO A 111 -3.64 8.61 -6.82
N ARG A 112 -4.89 9.03 -6.62
CA ARG A 112 -6.09 8.32 -7.08
C ARG A 112 -6.07 7.97 -8.58
N ASN A 113 -5.58 8.88 -9.42
CA ASN A 113 -5.50 8.67 -10.87
C ASN A 113 -4.52 7.53 -11.24
N LEU A 114 -3.43 7.37 -10.48
CA LEU A 114 -2.49 6.26 -10.69
C LEU A 114 -3.08 4.93 -10.20
N VAL A 115 -3.74 4.95 -9.03
CA VAL A 115 -4.48 3.76 -8.54
C VAL A 115 -5.49 3.30 -9.58
N GLN A 116 -6.34 4.21 -10.06
CA GLN A 116 -7.36 3.89 -11.06
C GLN A 116 -6.75 3.35 -12.36
N GLY A 117 -5.69 4.00 -12.85
CA GLY A 117 -5.03 3.58 -14.08
C GLY A 117 -4.39 2.19 -13.97
N ALA A 118 -3.72 1.89 -12.85
CA ALA A 118 -3.15 0.56 -12.63
C ALA A 118 -4.22 -0.54 -12.60
N LEU A 119 -5.37 -0.27 -11.96
CA LEU A 119 -6.49 -1.22 -11.95
C LEU A 119 -7.06 -1.46 -13.34
N GLU A 120 -7.17 -0.41 -14.17
CA GLU A 120 -7.64 -0.50 -15.55
C GLU A 120 -6.67 -1.31 -16.42
N VAL A 121 -5.36 -1.06 -16.32
CA VAL A 121 -4.33 -1.83 -17.04
C VAL A 121 -4.35 -3.32 -16.68
N LEU A 122 -4.65 -3.64 -15.42
CA LEU A 122 -4.70 -5.01 -14.92
C LEU A 122 -6.07 -5.68 -15.04
N ASP A 123 -7.09 -4.99 -15.57
CA ASP A 123 -8.49 -5.45 -15.61
C ASP A 123 -9.03 -5.83 -14.22
N LEU A 124 -8.70 -5.00 -13.19
CA LEU A 124 -9.12 -5.21 -11.80
C LEU A 124 -10.17 -4.22 -11.32
N ASP A 125 -10.39 -3.12 -12.04
CA ASP A 125 -11.36 -2.09 -11.68
C ASP A 125 -12.77 -2.62 -11.36
N PRO A 126 -13.32 -3.66 -12.06
CA PRO A 126 -14.63 -4.17 -11.74
C PRO A 126 -14.77 -4.81 -10.35
N TYR A 127 -13.67 -5.19 -9.71
CA TYR A 127 -13.71 -5.79 -8.38
C TYR A 127 -13.87 -4.77 -7.28
N PHE A 128 -13.48 -3.51 -7.50
CA PHE A 128 -13.42 -2.48 -6.47
C PHE A 128 -14.56 -1.47 -6.58
N GLN A 129 -15.35 -1.34 -5.52
CA GLN A 129 -16.49 -0.42 -5.51
C GLN A 129 -16.06 1.02 -5.24
N LYS A 130 -14.96 1.24 -4.51
CA LYS A 130 -14.51 2.57 -4.12
C LYS A 130 -13.01 2.61 -3.80
N ILE A 131 -12.42 3.78 -4.07
CA ILE A 131 -11.02 4.08 -3.82
C ILE A 131 -10.94 5.32 -2.96
N TRP A 132 -10.23 5.25 -1.84
CA TRP A 132 -9.76 6.40 -1.06
C TRP A 132 -8.26 6.52 -1.24
N SER A 133 -7.80 7.73 -1.52
CA SER A 133 -6.40 8.06 -1.65
C SER A 133 -6.04 9.15 -0.65
N THR A 134 -4.93 8.98 0.05
CA THR A 134 -4.30 10.02 0.86
C THR A 134 -3.20 10.74 0.12
N GLY A 135 -2.88 10.33 -1.11
CA GLY A 135 -1.91 11.00 -1.97
C GLY A 135 -2.23 12.49 -2.12
N GLY A 136 -1.26 13.35 -1.78
CA GLY A 136 -1.43 14.80 -1.77
C GLY A 136 -2.16 15.38 -0.56
N ARG A 137 -2.61 14.59 0.42
CA ARG A 137 -3.15 15.07 1.69
C ARG A 137 -2.01 15.43 2.67
N ALA A 138 -2.32 16.28 3.65
CA ALA A 138 -1.37 16.65 4.71
C ALA A 138 -1.05 15.49 5.68
N LYS A 139 -1.92 14.48 5.74
CA LYS A 139 -1.81 13.29 6.58
C LYS A 139 -2.12 12.04 5.77
N GLY A 140 -1.35 11.00 5.98
CA GLY A 140 -1.49 9.71 5.33
C GLY A 140 -2.33 8.70 6.14
N LYS A 141 -2.03 7.42 5.95
CA LYS A 141 -2.72 6.30 6.63
C LYS A 141 -2.31 6.13 8.10
N GLU A 142 -1.31 6.86 8.58
CA GLU A 142 -0.94 6.94 10.00
C GLU A 142 -1.99 7.64 10.85
N ASP A 143 -2.84 8.49 10.23
CA ASP A 143 -3.94 9.17 10.92
C ASP A 143 -5.23 8.35 10.84
N PRO A 144 -5.83 7.94 11.97
CA PRO A 144 -7.10 7.21 11.98
C PRO A 144 -8.27 7.94 11.28
N GLU A 145 -8.15 9.23 10.99
CA GLU A 145 -9.23 10.01 10.39
C GLU A 145 -9.64 9.48 9.02
N ILE A 146 -8.68 9.01 8.21
CA ILE A 146 -9.03 8.41 6.91
C ILE A 146 -9.94 7.19 7.07
N PHE A 147 -9.68 6.37 8.08
CA PHE A 147 -10.51 5.18 8.35
C PHE A 147 -11.89 5.55 8.91
N ARG A 148 -12.00 6.64 9.69
CA ARG A 148 -13.31 7.18 10.11
C ARG A 148 -14.13 7.66 8.91
N GLU A 149 -13.48 8.37 7.96
CA GLU A 149 -14.11 8.78 6.70
C GLU A 149 -14.63 7.56 5.93
N ILE A 150 -13.80 6.51 5.80
CA ILE A 150 -14.15 5.26 5.11
C ILE A 150 -15.36 4.60 5.77
N LEU A 151 -15.31 4.36 7.07
CA LEU A 151 -16.40 3.72 7.82
C LEU A 151 -17.71 4.51 7.71
N LYS A 152 -17.63 5.84 7.84
CA LYS A 152 -18.79 6.73 7.69
C LYS A 152 -19.38 6.66 6.29
N ASP A 153 -18.53 6.69 5.28
CA ASP A 153 -18.92 6.71 3.87
C ASP A 153 -19.53 5.37 3.41
N LEU A 154 -19.10 4.26 4.02
CA LEU A 154 -19.66 2.92 3.80
C LEU A 154 -20.89 2.61 4.69
N GLY A 155 -21.12 3.39 5.73
CA GLY A 155 -22.14 3.06 6.74
C GLY A 155 -21.82 1.78 7.50
N LEU A 156 -20.52 1.52 7.75
CA LEU A 156 -19.99 0.34 8.44
C LEU A 156 -19.44 0.71 9.83
N GLN A 157 -19.29 -0.32 10.67
CA GLN A 157 -18.51 -0.24 11.90
C GLN A 157 -17.16 -0.95 11.71
N GLY A 158 -16.17 -0.62 12.55
CA GLY A 158 -14.83 -1.22 12.43
C GLY A 158 -14.85 -2.75 12.31
N PRO A 159 -15.57 -3.50 13.18
CA PRO A 159 -15.61 -4.96 13.10
C PRO A 159 -16.27 -5.55 11.83
N ASP A 160 -16.93 -4.73 11.02
CA ASP A 160 -17.51 -5.16 9.75
C ASP A 160 -16.47 -5.23 8.62
N LEU A 161 -15.30 -4.62 8.82
CA LEU A 161 -14.28 -4.44 7.80
C LEU A 161 -12.97 -5.18 8.15
N ILE A 162 -12.39 -5.84 7.17
CA ILE A 162 -11.02 -6.34 7.22
C ILE A 162 -10.14 -5.41 6.37
N TYR A 163 -8.93 -5.13 6.83
CA TYR A 163 -7.94 -4.35 6.10
C TYR A 163 -6.68 -5.16 5.84
N LEU A 164 -6.33 -5.35 4.57
CA LEU A 164 -5.12 -6.00 4.09
C LEU A 164 -4.07 -4.94 3.82
N GLU A 165 -2.92 -5.01 4.50
CA GLU A 165 -1.93 -3.93 4.54
C GLU A 165 -0.54 -4.49 4.85
N ASP A 166 0.48 -3.94 4.24
CA ASP A 166 1.89 -4.28 4.47
C ASP A 166 2.62 -3.33 5.43
N SER A 167 1.97 -2.24 5.84
CA SER A 167 2.55 -1.23 6.75
C SER A 167 1.93 -1.28 8.14
N LEU A 168 2.75 -1.55 9.17
CA LEU A 168 2.27 -1.68 10.54
C LEU A 168 1.63 -0.40 11.08
N TYR A 169 2.14 0.77 10.71
CA TYR A 169 1.57 2.04 11.17
C TYR A 169 0.13 2.23 10.69
N ALA A 170 -0.18 1.84 9.45
CA ALA A 170 -1.52 1.94 8.89
C ALA A 170 -2.48 0.93 9.53
N LEU A 171 -2.01 -0.30 9.77
CA LEU A 171 -2.78 -1.30 10.51
C LEU A 171 -3.13 -0.81 11.93
N ARG A 172 -2.13 -0.31 12.67
CA ARG A 172 -2.37 0.24 14.02
C ARG A 172 -3.40 1.36 14.02
N ALA A 173 -3.32 2.28 13.04
CA ALA A 173 -4.29 3.37 12.92
C ALA A 173 -5.73 2.83 12.67
N ALA A 174 -5.89 1.87 11.77
CA ALA A 174 -7.18 1.24 11.48
C ALA A 174 -7.75 0.48 12.69
N GLU A 175 -6.90 -0.25 13.40
CA GLU A 175 -7.26 -1.05 14.58
C GLU A 175 -7.77 -0.21 15.75
N THR A 176 -7.35 1.05 15.88
CA THR A 176 -7.92 1.97 16.88
C THR A 176 -9.43 2.18 16.72
N LEU A 177 -9.97 1.88 15.53
CA LEU A 177 -11.40 1.97 15.21
C LEU A 177 -12.09 0.61 15.17
N GLY A 178 -11.39 -0.46 15.57
CA GLY A 178 -11.90 -1.83 15.58
C GLY A 178 -11.91 -2.50 14.20
N ILE A 179 -11.28 -1.90 13.18
CA ILE A 179 -11.06 -2.57 11.88
C ILE A 179 -10.07 -3.71 12.10
N ARG A 180 -10.38 -4.88 11.56
CA ARG A 180 -9.49 -6.03 11.68
C ARG A 180 -8.35 -5.91 10.66
N GLY A 181 -7.12 -5.66 11.13
CA GLY A 181 -5.93 -5.62 10.31
C GLY A 181 -5.36 -7.01 10.03
N ILE A 182 -5.02 -7.26 8.77
CA ILE A 182 -4.25 -8.44 8.33
C ILE A 182 -2.97 -7.94 7.68
N TYR A 183 -1.84 -8.34 8.27
CA TYR A 183 -0.53 -7.97 7.75
C TYR A 183 -0.16 -8.86 6.57
N ILE A 184 0.10 -8.25 5.43
CA ILE A 184 0.56 -8.92 4.22
C ILE A 184 2.06 -8.73 4.10
N GLN A 185 2.81 -9.83 4.17
CA GLN A 185 4.25 -9.77 4.04
C GLN A 185 4.63 -9.41 2.61
N ASN A 186 5.50 -8.43 2.44
CA ASN A 186 6.17 -8.15 1.17
C ASN A 186 7.65 -8.54 1.24
N SER A 187 8.31 -8.58 0.08
CA SER A 187 9.72 -8.94 -0.04
C SER A 187 10.67 -7.91 0.59
N TRP A 188 10.16 -6.74 0.88
CA TRP A 188 10.92 -5.60 1.38
C TRP A 188 10.23 -4.98 2.59
N ASP A 189 10.38 -5.63 3.74
CA ASP A 189 9.99 -5.04 5.02
C ASP A 189 11.28 -4.60 5.75
N PRO A 190 11.59 -3.28 5.81
CA PRO A 190 12.73 -2.78 6.56
C PRO A 190 12.59 -3.09 8.06
N ASP A 191 11.38 -3.32 8.52
CA ASP A 191 11.03 -3.72 9.87
C ASP A 191 10.81 -5.24 10.01
N ASP A 192 11.45 -6.09 9.20
CA ASP A 192 11.42 -7.57 9.34
C ASP A 192 11.76 -8.03 10.79
N LYS A 193 11.96 -7.12 11.67
CA LYS A 193 11.81 -7.27 13.11
C LYS A 193 10.32 -7.32 13.42
N ARG A 194 9.76 -8.54 13.27
CA ARG A 194 8.42 -8.90 13.75
C ARG A 194 8.16 -8.34 15.14
N GLU A 195 7.90 -7.02 15.20
CA GLU A 195 7.49 -6.39 16.45
C GLU A 195 6.15 -7.00 16.85
N GLY A 196 6.15 -7.72 17.97
CA GLY A 196 4.94 -8.24 18.59
C GLY A 196 4.44 -9.59 18.10
N GLY A 197 5.17 -10.34 17.22
CA GLY A 197 4.75 -11.71 16.82
C GLY A 197 3.45 -11.77 16.01
N ARG A 198 3.05 -10.66 15.37
CA ARG A 198 1.87 -10.63 14.48
C ARG A 198 2.09 -11.62 13.33
N PRO A 199 1.14 -12.53 13.04
CA PRO A 199 1.25 -13.41 11.90
C PRO A 199 1.18 -12.60 10.59
N SER A 200 2.05 -12.94 9.65
CA SER A 200 1.98 -12.47 8.26
C SER A 200 1.26 -13.49 7.41
N TYR A 201 0.57 -13.02 6.39
CA TYR A 201 -0.20 -13.87 5.48
C TYR A 201 0.25 -13.67 4.05
N ASP A 202 0.18 -14.75 3.28
CA ASP A 202 0.37 -14.74 1.84
C ASP A 202 -0.98 -14.67 1.15
N LEU A 203 -1.04 -13.91 0.05
CA LEU A 203 -2.25 -13.77 -0.75
C LEU A 203 -2.56 -15.03 -1.59
N GLU A 204 -1.57 -15.87 -1.83
CA GLU A 204 -1.73 -17.14 -2.56
C GLU A 204 -2.36 -18.25 -1.69
N GLY A 205 -2.37 -18.08 -0.36
CA GLY A 205 -2.90 -19.07 0.57
C GLY A 205 -4.42 -18.97 0.77
N PRO A 206 -5.05 -20.04 1.26
CA PRO A 206 -6.47 -20.04 1.61
C PRO A 206 -6.77 -19.22 2.87
N GLU A 207 -5.76 -18.84 3.64
CA GLU A 207 -5.88 -18.30 4.99
C GLU A 207 -6.70 -17.01 5.03
N ILE A 208 -6.55 -16.13 4.02
CA ILE A 208 -7.33 -14.88 3.97
C ILE A 208 -8.81 -15.18 3.81
N MET A 209 -9.18 -16.11 2.94
CA MET A 209 -10.58 -16.51 2.79
C MET A 209 -11.13 -17.19 4.05
N ASP A 210 -10.30 -17.96 4.74
CA ASP A 210 -10.65 -18.58 6.00
C ASP A 210 -10.87 -17.56 7.13
N LEU A 211 -10.04 -16.50 7.17
CA LEU A 211 -10.24 -15.37 8.08
C LEU A 211 -11.51 -14.60 7.75
N VAL A 212 -11.80 -14.38 6.48
CA VAL A 212 -13.02 -13.71 6.02
C VAL A 212 -14.27 -14.50 6.38
N ARG A 213 -14.25 -15.82 6.21
CA ARG A 213 -15.33 -16.74 6.58
C ARG A 213 -15.48 -16.94 8.10
N GLY A 214 -14.44 -16.57 8.86
CA GLY A 214 -14.39 -16.78 10.30
C GLY A 214 -14.11 -18.23 10.69
N THR A 215 -13.56 -19.03 9.80
CA THR A 215 -13.17 -20.43 10.05
C THR A 215 -11.87 -20.54 10.85
N ILE A 216 -11.02 -19.51 10.74
CA ILE A 216 -9.83 -19.31 11.56
C ILE A 216 -10.05 -18.08 12.44
N PRO A 217 -9.81 -18.14 13.78
CA PRO A 217 -9.85 -16.93 14.59
C PRO A 217 -8.72 -15.99 14.13
N ALA A 218 -9.05 -14.72 13.92
CA ALA A 218 -8.01 -13.71 13.76
C ALA A 218 -7.11 -13.76 14.99
N CYS A 219 -5.79 -13.80 14.79
CA CYS A 219 -4.84 -13.75 15.89
C CYS A 219 -5.10 -12.45 16.66
N GLN A 220 -5.55 -12.59 17.90
CA GLN A 220 -5.61 -11.46 18.82
C GLN A 220 -4.15 -11.17 19.20
N ASP A 221 -3.84 -9.88 19.29
CA ASP A 221 -2.53 -9.40 19.74
C ASP A 221 -2.09 -10.18 21.00
N PRO A 222 -0.87 -10.75 21.05
CA PRO A 222 -0.39 -11.49 22.22
C PRO A 222 -0.48 -10.68 23.54
N GLU A 223 -0.45 -9.35 23.47
CA GLU A 223 -0.60 -8.48 24.64
C GLU A 223 -2.03 -8.42 25.20
N SER A 224 -3.05 -8.91 24.50
CA SER A 224 -4.42 -8.96 25.01
C SER A 224 -4.68 -10.19 25.90
N LEU A 225 -3.68 -11.04 26.11
CA LEU A 225 -3.75 -12.25 26.95
C LEU A 225 -2.94 -12.13 28.26
N LEU A 226 -2.43 -10.96 28.59
CA LEU A 226 -1.84 -10.59 29.89
C LEU A 226 -2.73 -9.58 30.61
#